data_782fc5c31adafd33ab4935c945e45c40
#
_entry.id   782fc5c31adafd33ab4935c945e45c40
#
_cell.length_a   1.000
_cell.length_b   1.000
_cell.length_c   1.000
_cell.angle_alpha   90.00
_cell.angle_beta   90.00
_cell.angle_gamma   90.00
#
_symmetry.space_group_name_H-M   'P 1'
#
loop_
_entity.id
_entity.type
_entity.pdbx_description
1 polymer ?
#
loop_
_entity_poly.entity_id
_entity_poly.type
_entity_poly.pdbx_seq_one_letter_code
_entity_poly.pdbx_strand_id
1 'polypeptide(L)' 'MIALDANLLIYAHREGSPQHARANEAIVKALGDSRGWGICLPTITEFWSIVTHPKMPGGPSSARVVTQFFHYLITEG' A
#
# COMPACT_ATOMS: atom_id res chain seq x y z
N MET A 1 -8.99 -7.28 -14.08
CA MET A 1 -8.12 -7.17 -12.90
C MET A 1 -7.95 -5.71 -12.50
N ILE A 2 -8.01 -5.44 -11.21
CA ILE A 2 -7.80 -4.10 -10.66
C ILE A 2 -6.34 -3.94 -10.29
N ALA A 3 -5.67 -2.90 -10.83
CA ALA A 3 -4.28 -2.62 -10.50
C ALA A 3 -4.21 -1.59 -9.38
N LEU A 4 -3.46 -1.90 -8.33
CA LEU A 4 -3.23 -0.96 -7.22
C LEU A 4 -1.98 -0.14 -7.54
N ASP A 5 -2.08 1.19 -7.45
CA ASP A 5 -0.95 2.06 -7.73
C ASP A 5 -0.19 2.44 -6.45
N ALA A 6 1.01 3.01 -6.63
CA ALA A 6 1.88 3.34 -5.51
C ALA A 6 1.27 4.38 -4.57
N ASN A 7 0.60 5.39 -5.08
CA ASN A 7 0.00 6.42 -4.24
C ASN A 7 -1.09 5.85 -3.33
N LEU A 8 -1.92 4.97 -3.89
CA LEU A 8 -2.97 4.32 -3.12
C LEU A 8 -2.36 3.49 -1.97
N LEU A 9 -1.31 2.74 -2.26
CA LEU A 9 -0.62 1.93 -1.27
C LEU A 9 0.03 2.79 -0.18
N ILE A 10 0.64 3.92 -0.57
CA ILE A 10 1.28 4.83 0.37
C ILE A 10 0.25 5.40 1.34
N TYR A 11 -0.87 5.89 0.83
CA TYR A 11 -1.92 6.46 1.69
C TYR A 11 -2.53 5.41 2.62
N ALA A 12 -2.75 4.21 2.12
CA ALA A 12 -3.29 3.12 2.94
C ALA A 12 -2.32 2.65 4.02
N HIS A 13 -1.02 2.73 3.73
CA HIS A 13 0.03 2.33 4.66
C HIS A 13 0.25 3.36 5.77
N ARG A 14 0.07 4.66 5.46
CA ARG A 14 0.38 5.77 6.36
C ARG A 14 -0.89 6.25 7.07
N GLU A 15 -1.12 5.77 8.29
CA GLU A 15 -2.32 6.11 9.06
C GLU A 15 -2.50 7.61 9.30
N GLY A 16 -1.39 8.35 9.35
CA GLY A 16 -1.44 9.80 9.55
C GLY A 16 -1.80 10.61 8.32
N SER A 17 -1.93 9.99 7.14
CA SER A 17 -2.26 10.75 5.94
C SER A 17 -3.74 11.11 5.91
N PRO A 18 -4.08 12.31 5.38
CA PRO A 18 -5.50 12.70 5.24
C PRO A 18 -6.30 11.76 4.35
N GLN A 19 -5.63 11.06 3.43
CA GLN A 19 -6.27 10.16 2.48
C GLN A 19 -6.33 8.71 2.97
N HIS A 20 -5.84 8.44 4.18
CA HIS A 20 -5.73 7.05 4.69
C HIS A 20 -7.06 6.29 4.64
N ALA A 21 -8.12 6.85 5.18
CA ALA A 21 -9.40 6.18 5.26
C ALA A 21 -9.95 5.82 3.87
N ARG A 22 -9.86 6.77 2.92
CA ARG A 22 -10.31 6.55 1.55
C ARG A 22 -9.49 5.48 0.84
N ALA A 23 -8.18 5.54 1.00
CA ALA A 23 -7.28 4.59 0.37
C ALA A 23 -7.51 3.19 0.91
N ASN A 24 -7.65 3.06 2.22
CA ASN A 24 -7.93 1.77 2.85
C ASN A 24 -9.25 1.18 2.37
N GLU A 25 -10.28 2.00 2.28
CA GLU A 25 -11.58 1.59 1.78
C GLU A 25 -11.50 1.11 0.33
N ALA A 26 -10.77 1.83 -0.51
CA ALA A 26 -10.58 1.46 -1.92
C ALA A 26 -9.83 0.12 -2.04
N ILE A 27 -8.83 -0.11 -1.21
CA ILE A 27 -8.08 -1.37 -1.21
C ILE A 27 -8.96 -2.53 -0.76
N VAL A 28 -9.70 -2.37 0.33
CA VAL A 28 -10.61 -3.41 0.81
C VAL A 28 -11.61 -3.80 -0.28
N LYS A 29 -12.13 -2.81 -0.98
CA LYS A 29 -13.06 -3.03 -2.08
C LYS A 29 -12.39 -3.79 -3.23
N ALA A 30 -11.15 -3.44 -3.58
CA ALA A 30 -10.41 -4.12 -4.63
C ALA A 30 -10.10 -5.57 -4.27
N LEU A 31 -9.71 -5.83 -3.01
CA LEU A 31 -9.41 -7.18 -2.54
C LEU A 31 -10.63 -8.11 -2.65
N GLY A 32 -11.83 -7.57 -2.50
CA GLY A 32 -13.05 -8.33 -2.61
C GLY A 32 -13.64 -8.42 -4.01
N ASP A 33 -13.00 -7.82 -5.01
CA ASP A 33 -13.51 -7.82 -6.38
C ASP A 33 -13.27 -9.15 -7.06
N SER A 34 -14.33 -9.73 -7.65
CA SER A 34 -14.26 -11.04 -8.30
C SER A 34 -13.35 -11.06 -9.53
N ARG A 35 -13.04 -9.90 -10.11
CA ARG A 35 -12.13 -9.80 -11.26
C ARG A 35 -10.66 -9.92 -10.87
N GLY A 36 -10.36 -9.94 -9.57
CA GLY A 36 -9.02 -10.01 -9.05
C GLY A 36 -8.31 -8.66 -9.00
N TRP A 37 -7.18 -8.64 -8.31
CA TRP A 37 -6.37 -7.44 -8.15
C TRP A 37 -4.90 -7.81 -8.32
N GLY A 38 -4.06 -6.79 -8.53
CA GLY A 38 -2.62 -7.02 -8.66
C GLY A 38 -1.82 -5.75 -8.47
N ILE A 39 -0.53 -5.92 -8.28
CA ILE A 39 0.44 -4.83 -8.13
C ILE A 39 1.62 -5.14 -9.04
N CYS A 40 1.95 -4.19 -9.94
CA CYS A 40 3.11 -4.35 -10.81
C CYS A 40 4.41 -4.27 -10.02
N LEU A 41 5.44 -5.01 -10.44
CA LEU A 41 6.75 -4.96 -9.76
C LEU A 41 7.31 -3.55 -9.65
N PRO A 42 7.29 -2.71 -10.70
CA PRO A 42 7.75 -1.32 -10.57
C PRO A 42 6.99 -0.54 -9.49
N THR A 43 5.70 -0.79 -9.32
CA THR A 43 4.88 -0.15 -8.29
C THR A 43 5.35 -0.56 -6.90
N ILE A 44 5.67 -1.82 -6.69
CA ILE A 44 6.18 -2.32 -5.41
C ILE A 44 7.50 -1.63 -5.07
N THR A 45 8.41 -1.53 -6.04
CA THR A 45 9.71 -0.89 -5.87
C THR A 45 9.55 0.59 -5.53
N GLU A 46 8.67 1.29 -6.24
CA GLU A 46 8.40 2.70 -6.00
C GLU A 46 7.84 2.92 -4.60
N PHE A 47 6.86 2.13 -4.20
CA PHE A 47 6.28 2.20 -2.87
C PHE A 47 7.34 1.99 -1.80
N TRP A 48 8.15 0.94 -1.93
CA TRP A 48 9.22 0.63 -0.98
C TRP A 48 10.19 1.80 -0.85
N SER A 49 10.64 2.35 -1.98
CA SER A 49 11.61 3.46 -1.99
C SER A 49 11.07 4.70 -1.29
N ILE A 50 9.79 5.00 -1.48
CA ILE A 50 9.16 6.20 -0.90
C ILE A 50 8.96 6.04 0.60
N VAL A 51 8.34 4.95 1.04
CA VAL A 51 7.96 4.81 2.46
C VAL A 51 9.14 4.51 3.38
N THR A 52 10.24 4.00 2.84
CA THR A 52 11.47 3.75 3.61
C THR A 52 12.48 4.89 3.49
N HIS A 53 12.18 5.93 2.71
CA HIS A 53 13.11 7.06 2.52
C HIS A 53 13.28 7.83 3.84
N PRO A 54 14.53 8.20 4.20
CA PRO A 54 14.79 8.92 5.47
C PRO A 54 14.03 10.22 5.62
N LYS A 55 13.66 10.87 4.51
CA LYS A 55 12.93 12.15 4.53
C LYS A 55 11.42 11.99 4.43
N MET A 56 10.91 10.76 4.53
CA MET A 56 9.46 10.54 4.50
C MET A 56 8.77 11.30 5.63
N PRO A 57 7.74 12.12 5.35
CA PRO A 57 6.99 12.81 6.39
C PRO A 57 6.46 11.81 7.43
N GLY A 58 6.66 12.12 8.71
CA GLY A 58 6.28 11.21 9.79
C GLY A 58 7.32 10.13 10.08
N GLY A 59 8.46 10.17 9.36
CA GLY A 59 9.54 9.20 9.51
C GLY A 59 9.42 8.01 8.56
N PRO A 60 10.53 7.35 8.25
CA PRO A 60 10.54 6.21 7.34
C PRO A 60 9.93 4.97 8.00
N SER A 61 9.28 4.14 7.18
CA SER A 61 8.82 2.82 7.60
C SER A 61 10.00 1.84 7.58
N SER A 62 10.04 0.93 8.54
CA SER A 62 11.05 -0.13 8.55
C SER A 62 10.70 -1.21 7.51
N ALA A 63 11.69 -1.99 7.10
CA ALA A 63 11.46 -3.12 6.21
C ALA A 63 10.45 -4.10 6.80
N ARG A 64 10.49 -4.30 8.13
CA ARG A 64 9.55 -5.18 8.82
C ARG A 64 8.10 -4.70 8.66
N VAL A 65 7.87 -3.40 8.85
CA VAL A 65 6.52 -2.82 8.76
C VAL A 65 6.00 -2.92 7.32
N VAL A 66 6.84 -2.64 6.33
CA VAL A 66 6.46 -2.74 4.92
C VAL A 66 6.14 -4.19 4.56
N THR A 67 6.94 -5.14 5.03
CA THR A 67 6.69 -6.56 4.79
C THR A 67 5.36 -6.99 5.41
N GLN A 68 5.04 -6.54 6.61
CA GLN A 68 3.77 -6.83 7.27
C GLN A 68 2.59 -6.28 6.48
N PHE A 69 2.73 -5.09 5.90
CA PHE A 69 1.69 -4.49 5.09
C PHE A 69 1.39 -5.36 3.85
N PHE A 70 2.43 -5.79 3.12
CA PHE A 70 2.23 -6.66 1.97
C PHE A 70 1.67 -8.03 2.36
N HIS A 71 2.10 -8.56 3.49
CA HIS A 71 1.56 -9.82 4.00
C HIS A 71 0.06 -9.69 4.26
N TYR A 72 -0.37 -8.58 4.85
CA TYR A 72 -1.79 -8.28 5.04
C TYR A 72 -2.56 -8.27 3.72
N LEU A 73 -2.04 -7.58 2.70
CA LEU A 73 -2.68 -7.53 1.39
C LEU A 73 -2.85 -8.92 0.78
N ILE A 74 -1.80 -9.73 0.86
CA ILE A 74 -1.81 -11.08 0.26
C ILE A 74 -2.78 -12.00 1.01
N THR A 75 -2.81 -11.94 2.33
CA THR A 75 -3.66 -12.84 3.12
C THR A 75 -5.14 -12.45 3.09
N GLU A 76 -5.43 -11.16 3.00
CA GLU A 76 -6.81 -10.67 2.89
C GLU A 76 -7.35 -10.77 1.46
N GLY A 77 -6.47 -10.80 0.49
CA GLY A 77 -6.85 -10.96 -0.90
C GLY A 77 -6.98 -12.39 -1.32
#